data_3783f10508c3b010987ccdf660d0267b
#
_entry.id   3783f10508c3b010987ccdf660d0267b
#
_cell.length_a   1.000
_cell.length_b   1.000
_cell.length_c   1.000
_cell.angle_alpha   90.00
_cell.angle_beta   90.00
_cell.angle_gamma   90.00
#
_symmetry.space_group_name_H-M   'P 1'
#
loop_
_entity.id
_entity.type
_entity.pdbx_description
1 polymer ?
#
loop_
_entity_poly.entity_id
_entity_poly.type
_entity_poly.pdbx_seq_one_letter_code
_entity_poly.pdbx_strand_id
1 'polypeptide(L)'
;MDTILFEGLNAFKQPFIIISFDKQNNWLIAEWSGIQTVKTIMEGGEMILKYLKETKSTKVLNDNRKVVGTWTPASEWTTEVWMPQMLEAGLKHFAWIKSKDVFSKFSIDKVSNKSDKSIVRITNTLEDAVEWLKYVDEPIAA
;
A
#
# COMPACT_ATOMS: atom_id res chain seq x y z
N MET A 1 8.57 -12.96 11.77
CA MET A 1 9.46 -12.89 10.61
C MET A 1 8.64 -12.83 9.33
N ASP A 2 9.01 -11.96 8.41
CA ASP A 2 8.25 -11.75 7.18
C ASP A 2 8.60 -12.79 6.12
N THR A 3 7.61 -13.20 5.36
CA THR A 3 7.80 -14.11 4.23
C THR A 3 7.61 -13.33 2.94
N ILE A 4 8.63 -13.28 2.08
CA ILE A 4 8.51 -12.63 0.77
C ILE A 4 7.64 -13.49 -0.14
N LEU A 5 6.58 -12.87 -0.68
CA LEU A 5 5.63 -13.52 -1.57
C LEU A 5 5.88 -13.18 -3.04
N PHE A 6 6.37 -11.97 -3.31
CA PHE A 6 6.55 -11.48 -4.67
C PHE A 6 7.58 -10.36 -4.73
N GLU A 7 8.42 -10.38 -5.77
CA GLU A 7 9.28 -9.27 -6.12
C GLU A 7 9.04 -8.92 -7.59
N GLY A 8 8.56 -7.70 -7.83
CA GLY A 8 8.33 -7.20 -9.19
C GLY A 8 9.54 -6.49 -9.75
N LEU A 9 9.89 -6.80 -11.00
CA LEU A 9 11.00 -6.14 -11.69
C LEU A 9 10.47 -5.27 -12.81
N ASN A 10 11.01 -4.06 -12.94
CA ASN A 10 10.66 -3.14 -14.02
C ASN A 10 11.36 -3.52 -15.33
N ALA A 11 11.18 -2.72 -16.38
CA ALA A 11 11.77 -2.97 -17.71
C ALA A 11 13.31 -2.99 -17.68
N PHE A 12 13.94 -2.39 -16.67
CA PHE A 12 15.39 -2.37 -16.47
C PHE A 12 15.87 -3.46 -15.51
N LYS A 13 14.97 -4.43 -15.17
CA LYS A 13 15.26 -5.53 -14.26
C LYS A 13 15.60 -5.08 -12.84
N GLN A 14 15.09 -3.93 -12.44
CA GLN A 14 15.24 -3.43 -11.08
C GLN A 14 13.95 -3.65 -10.29
N PRO A 15 14.04 -3.97 -8.98
CA PRO A 15 12.85 -4.14 -8.17
C PRO A 15 12.04 -2.85 -8.09
N PHE A 16 10.74 -2.92 -8.31
CA PHE A 16 9.85 -1.80 -8.10
C PHE A 16 8.86 -2.04 -6.95
N ILE A 17 8.67 -3.31 -6.56
CA ILE A 17 7.84 -3.68 -5.43
C ILE A 17 8.32 -4.99 -4.82
N ILE A 18 8.26 -5.07 -3.50
CA ILE A 18 8.42 -6.32 -2.76
C ILE A 18 7.18 -6.48 -1.88
N ILE A 19 6.47 -7.58 -2.06
CA ILE A 19 5.30 -7.93 -1.25
C ILE A 19 5.68 -9.05 -0.30
N SER A 20 5.44 -8.84 0.98
CA SER A 20 5.71 -9.83 2.01
C SER A 20 4.51 -9.98 2.95
N PHE A 21 4.49 -11.09 3.68
CA PHE A 21 3.50 -11.35 4.71
C PHE A 21 4.17 -11.31 6.07
N ASP A 22 3.66 -10.45 6.95
CA ASP A 22 4.13 -10.36 8.33
C ASP A 22 3.34 -11.36 9.18
N LYS A 23 3.99 -12.47 9.52
CA LYS A 23 3.35 -13.56 10.28
C LYS A 23 2.99 -13.15 11.71
N GLN A 24 3.77 -12.25 12.30
CA GLN A 24 3.52 -11.80 13.66
C GLN A 24 2.28 -10.91 13.75
N ASN A 25 2.13 -10.00 12.81
CA ASN A 25 1.01 -9.04 12.78
C ASN A 25 -0.15 -9.48 11.89
N ASN A 26 0.05 -10.50 11.09
CA ASN A 26 -0.96 -11.09 10.20
C ASN A 26 -1.49 -10.09 9.17
N TRP A 27 -0.57 -9.38 8.50
CA TRP A 27 -0.93 -8.47 7.41
C TRP A 27 0.09 -8.48 6.28
N LEU A 28 -0.29 -7.93 5.13
CA LEU A 28 0.60 -7.77 4.00
C LEU A 28 1.43 -6.50 4.16
N ILE A 29 2.66 -6.57 3.64
CA ILE A 29 3.55 -5.43 3.51
C ILE A 29 3.89 -5.27 2.03
N ALA A 30 3.66 -4.08 1.47
CA ALA A 30 4.04 -3.75 0.10
C ALA A 30 5.06 -2.62 0.14
N GLU A 31 6.29 -2.91 -0.24
CA GLU A 31 7.39 -1.94 -0.29
C GLU A 31 7.67 -1.57 -1.74
N TRP A 32 7.30 -0.34 -2.09
CA TRP A 32 7.53 0.21 -3.41
C TRP A 32 8.87 0.96 -3.46
N SER A 33 9.55 0.92 -4.61
CA SER A 33 10.83 1.62 -4.76
C SER A 33 11.04 2.14 -6.17
N GLY A 34 11.71 3.29 -6.26
CA GLY A 34 12.08 3.91 -7.51
C GLY A 34 10.95 4.66 -8.20
N ILE A 35 11.15 4.96 -9.47
CA ILE A 35 10.16 5.63 -10.32
C ILE A 35 9.08 4.63 -10.70
N GLN A 36 7.83 5.00 -10.47
CA GLN A 36 6.69 4.18 -10.84
C GLN A 36 6.07 4.67 -12.15
N THR A 37 5.59 3.74 -12.95
CA THR A 37 4.81 4.00 -14.15
C THR A 37 3.39 3.50 -13.93
N VAL A 38 2.47 3.84 -14.83
CA VAL A 38 1.11 3.26 -14.79
C VAL A 38 1.19 1.73 -14.80
N LYS A 39 2.07 1.17 -15.64
CA LYS A 39 2.26 -0.27 -15.75
C LYS A 39 2.73 -0.89 -14.43
N THR A 40 3.77 -0.32 -13.78
CA THR A 40 4.28 -0.90 -12.54
C THR A 40 3.27 -0.79 -11.41
N ILE A 41 2.52 0.31 -11.33
CA ILE A 41 1.49 0.48 -10.31
C ILE A 41 0.35 -0.51 -10.50
N MET A 42 -0.12 -0.69 -11.74
CA MET A 42 -1.16 -1.67 -12.02
C MET A 42 -0.70 -3.08 -11.72
N GLU A 43 0.50 -3.45 -12.17
CA GLU A 43 1.06 -4.78 -11.91
C GLU A 43 1.23 -5.04 -10.42
N GLY A 44 1.84 -4.10 -9.70
CA GLY A 44 2.02 -4.23 -8.25
C GLY A 44 0.70 -4.27 -7.51
N GLY A 45 -0.23 -3.40 -7.88
CA GLY A 45 -1.56 -3.37 -7.26
C GLY A 45 -2.33 -4.67 -7.47
N GLU A 46 -2.28 -5.23 -8.67
CA GLU A 46 -2.91 -6.53 -8.95
C GLU A 46 -2.30 -7.66 -8.13
N MET A 47 -0.98 -7.63 -7.92
CA MET A 47 -0.31 -8.63 -7.09
C MET A 47 -0.63 -8.47 -5.61
N ILE A 48 -0.75 -7.23 -5.12
CA ILE A 48 -1.22 -6.99 -3.75
C ILE A 48 -2.61 -7.58 -3.56
N LEU A 49 -3.51 -7.35 -4.51
CA LEU A 49 -4.87 -7.89 -4.48
C LEU A 49 -4.87 -9.42 -4.45
N LYS A 50 -4.04 -10.05 -5.29
CA LYS A 50 -3.90 -11.50 -5.32
C LYS A 50 -3.51 -12.05 -3.97
N TYR A 51 -2.46 -11.50 -3.36
CA TYR A 51 -1.96 -12.00 -2.08
C TYR A 51 -2.83 -11.60 -0.90
N LEU A 52 -3.57 -10.50 -1.00
CA LEU A 52 -4.58 -10.18 0.01
C LEU A 52 -5.61 -11.30 0.10
N LYS A 53 -6.10 -11.75 -1.06
CA LYS A 53 -7.06 -12.86 -1.13
C LYS A 53 -6.45 -14.18 -0.63
N GLU A 54 -5.24 -14.50 -1.06
CA GLU A 54 -4.59 -15.77 -0.70
C GLU A 54 -4.29 -15.87 0.79
N THR A 55 -3.83 -14.78 1.39
CA THR A 55 -3.50 -14.76 2.82
C THR A 55 -4.70 -14.44 3.70
N LYS A 56 -5.83 -14.06 3.09
CA LYS A 56 -7.03 -13.60 3.81
C LYS A 56 -6.72 -12.44 4.75
N SER A 57 -5.75 -11.60 4.37
CA SER A 57 -5.39 -10.42 5.13
C SER A 57 -6.48 -9.36 5.01
N THR A 58 -6.68 -8.59 6.08
CA THR A 58 -7.61 -7.45 6.09
C THR A 58 -6.87 -6.13 6.22
N LYS A 59 -5.55 -6.18 6.40
CA LYS A 59 -4.71 -5.02 6.61
C LYS A 59 -3.53 -5.05 5.65
N VAL A 60 -3.15 -3.87 5.15
CA VAL A 60 -1.96 -3.70 4.31
C VAL A 60 -1.12 -2.54 4.85
N LEU A 61 0.17 -2.78 4.96
CA LEU A 61 1.17 -1.75 5.21
C LEU A 61 1.82 -1.42 3.88
N ASN A 62 1.48 -0.25 3.33
CA ASN A 62 1.96 0.19 2.02
C ASN A 62 3.07 1.23 2.19
N ASP A 63 4.30 0.83 1.92
CA ASP A 63 5.48 1.64 2.17
C ASP A 63 5.98 2.29 0.89
N ASN A 64 5.79 3.60 0.77
CA ASN A 64 6.24 4.40 -0.37
C ASN A 64 7.49 5.23 -0.06
N ARG A 65 8.18 4.98 1.05
CA ARG A 65 9.34 5.81 1.43
C ARG A 65 10.43 5.87 0.37
N LYS A 66 10.56 4.84 -0.44
CA LYS A 66 11.61 4.75 -1.50
C LYS A 66 11.08 5.11 -2.89
N VAL A 67 9.83 5.53 -3.01
CA VAL A 67 9.27 5.96 -4.30
C VAL A 67 9.78 7.36 -4.64
N VAL A 68 10.15 7.57 -5.91
CA VAL A 68 10.68 8.82 -6.45
C VAL A 68 9.83 9.25 -7.63
N GLY A 69 9.67 10.56 -7.80
CA GLY A 69 8.89 11.11 -8.91
C GLY A 69 7.39 11.02 -8.70
N THR A 70 6.63 11.44 -9.70
CA THR A 70 5.16 11.43 -9.65
C THR A 70 4.61 10.17 -10.28
N TRP A 71 3.52 9.64 -9.68
CA TRP A 71 2.74 8.56 -10.25
C TRP A 71 1.27 8.97 -10.45
N THR A 72 1.03 10.28 -10.52
CA THR A 72 -0.30 10.87 -10.70
C THR A 72 -1.12 10.24 -11.84
N PRO A 73 -0.53 9.86 -13.00
CA PRO A 73 -1.31 9.21 -14.05
C PRO A 73 -2.02 7.92 -13.64
N ALA A 74 -1.53 7.24 -12.59
CA ALA A 74 -2.15 6.02 -12.07
C ALA A 74 -3.13 6.27 -10.92
N SER A 75 -3.29 7.51 -10.46
CA SER A 75 -4.11 7.79 -9.27
C SER A 75 -5.58 7.48 -9.48
N GLU A 76 -6.13 7.74 -10.65
CA GLU A 76 -7.53 7.45 -10.96
C GLU A 76 -7.79 5.95 -10.91
N TRP A 77 -6.92 5.14 -11.53
CA TRP A 77 -7.03 3.69 -11.46
C TRP A 77 -6.97 3.20 -10.01
N THR A 78 -6.05 3.76 -9.22
CA THR A 78 -5.87 3.37 -7.83
C THR A 78 -7.15 3.60 -7.01
N THR A 79 -7.79 4.74 -7.18
CA THR A 79 -8.99 5.09 -6.39
C THR A 79 -10.28 4.50 -6.95
N GLU A 80 -10.44 4.44 -8.28
CA GLU A 80 -11.70 4.09 -8.90
C GLU A 80 -11.81 2.62 -9.30
N VAL A 81 -10.69 1.95 -9.50
CA VAL A 81 -10.67 0.54 -9.91
C VAL A 81 -10.08 -0.35 -8.83
N TRP A 82 -8.86 -0.06 -8.40
CA TRP A 82 -8.12 -0.95 -7.51
C TRP A 82 -8.65 -0.97 -6.07
N MET A 83 -8.85 0.20 -5.48
CA MET A 83 -9.30 0.26 -4.08
C MET A 83 -10.66 -0.41 -3.87
N PRO A 84 -11.68 -0.22 -4.74
CA PRO A 84 -12.92 -0.96 -4.63
C PRO A 84 -12.74 -2.48 -4.69
N GLN A 85 -11.81 -2.97 -5.53
CA GLN A 85 -11.51 -4.40 -5.60
C GLN A 85 -10.86 -4.91 -4.31
N MET A 86 -9.99 -4.11 -3.71
CA MET A 86 -9.36 -4.44 -2.43
C MET A 86 -10.39 -4.54 -1.31
N LEU A 87 -11.34 -3.61 -1.27
CA LEU A 87 -12.41 -3.61 -0.26
C LEU A 87 -13.32 -4.83 -0.43
N GLU A 88 -13.67 -5.16 -1.67
CA GLU A 88 -14.47 -6.35 -1.96
C GLU A 88 -13.74 -7.63 -1.56
N ALA A 89 -12.41 -7.64 -1.69
CA ALA A 89 -11.58 -8.80 -1.31
C ALA A 89 -11.35 -8.92 0.21
N GLY A 90 -11.85 -7.97 1.00
CA GLY A 90 -11.78 -8.06 2.46
C GLY A 90 -10.87 -7.06 3.14
N LEU A 91 -10.28 -6.11 2.40
CA LEU A 91 -9.48 -5.06 3.00
C LEU A 91 -10.32 -4.22 3.97
N LYS A 92 -9.80 -4.00 5.16
CA LYS A 92 -10.43 -3.13 6.17
C LYS A 92 -9.59 -1.92 6.50
N HIS A 93 -8.27 -2.06 6.51
CA HIS A 93 -7.37 -0.98 6.87
C HIS A 93 -6.11 -0.99 6.02
N PHE A 94 -5.75 0.18 5.53
CA PHE A 94 -4.62 0.37 4.63
C PHE A 94 -3.78 1.54 5.16
N ALA A 95 -2.59 1.22 5.70
CA ALA A 95 -1.67 2.24 6.19
C ALA A 95 -0.67 2.58 5.08
N TRP A 96 -0.54 3.85 4.78
CA TRP A 96 0.29 4.34 3.69
C TRP A 96 1.41 5.22 4.26
N ILE A 97 2.65 4.76 4.14
CA ILE A 97 3.79 5.57 4.56
C ILE A 97 4.25 6.36 3.34
N LYS A 98 4.14 7.68 3.42
CA LYS A 98 4.44 8.53 2.26
C LYS A 98 5.92 8.71 2.03
N SER A 99 6.27 8.95 0.76
CA SER A 99 7.61 9.31 0.35
C SER A 99 7.97 10.71 0.87
N LYS A 100 9.27 10.95 1.09
CA LYS A 100 9.81 12.28 1.34
C LYS A 100 9.97 13.10 0.06
N ASP A 101 9.87 12.44 -1.10
CA ASP A 101 9.97 13.10 -2.40
C ASP A 101 8.75 13.97 -2.64
N VAL A 102 8.97 15.25 -2.91
CA VAL A 102 7.92 16.26 -3.12
C VAL A 102 6.99 15.84 -4.28
N PHE A 103 7.53 15.30 -5.37
CA PHE A 103 6.72 14.90 -6.52
C PHE A 103 5.83 13.71 -6.20
N SER A 104 6.32 12.74 -5.44
CA SER A 104 5.51 11.60 -5.01
C SER A 104 4.40 12.02 -4.05
N LYS A 105 4.64 13.04 -3.24
CA LYS A 105 3.65 13.57 -2.30
C LYS A 105 2.39 14.08 -3.00
N PHE A 106 2.52 14.71 -4.16
CA PHE A 106 1.36 15.17 -4.93
C PHE A 106 0.44 14.01 -5.32
N SER A 107 1.02 12.88 -5.71
CA SER A 107 0.25 11.70 -6.09
C SER A 107 -0.52 11.12 -4.91
N ILE A 108 0.11 11.05 -3.73
CA ILE A 108 -0.54 10.57 -2.51
C ILE A 108 -1.67 11.51 -2.10
N ASP A 109 -1.44 12.81 -2.12
CA ASP A 109 -2.45 13.79 -1.74
C ASP A 109 -3.70 13.67 -2.63
N LYS A 110 -3.51 13.45 -3.94
CA LYS A 110 -4.60 13.26 -4.87
C LYS A 110 -5.43 12.03 -4.56
N VAL A 111 -4.80 10.91 -4.21
CA VAL A 111 -5.49 9.69 -3.81
C VAL A 111 -6.15 9.86 -2.44
N SER A 112 -5.44 10.46 -1.49
CA SER A 112 -5.93 10.68 -0.13
C SER A 112 -7.22 11.47 -0.09
N ASN A 113 -7.36 12.50 -0.91
CA ASN A 113 -8.56 13.34 -0.95
C ASN A 113 -9.82 12.57 -1.36
N LYS A 114 -9.66 11.45 -2.06
CA LYS A 114 -10.76 10.60 -2.52
C LYS A 114 -10.95 9.35 -1.65
N SER A 115 -10.10 9.13 -0.66
CA SER A 115 -10.13 7.92 0.15
C SER A 115 -10.93 8.09 1.42
N ASP A 116 -11.56 6.99 1.86
CA ASP A 116 -12.23 6.93 3.17
C ASP A 116 -11.16 6.86 4.26
N LYS A 117 -11.13 7.86 5.12
CA LYS A 117 -10.12 8.00 6.17
C LYS A 117 -10.26 6.99 7.31
N SER A 118 -11.41 6.32 7.42
CA SER A 118 -11.55 5.22 8.37
C SER A 118 -10.86 3.95 7.88
N ILE A 119 -10.61 3.86 6.58
CA ILE A 119 -9.97 2.71 5.93
C ILE A 119 -8.51 3.01 5.63
N VAL A 120 -8.21 4.19 5.08
CA VAL A 120 -6.85 4.56 4.65
C VAL A 120 -6.28 5.62 5.58
N ARG A 121 -5.13 5.32 6.18
CA ARG A 121 -4.37 6.25 7.01
C ARG A 121 -3.04 6.56 6.34
N ILE A 122 -2.79 7.85 6.08
CA ILE A 122 -1.49 8.32 5.58
C ILE A 122 -0.61 8.64 6.78
N THR A 123 0.59 8.11 6.79
CA THR A 123 1.57 8.33 7.87
C THR A 123 2.90 8.80 7.31
N ASN A 124 3.74 9.38 8.18
CA ASN A 124 5.08 9.82 7.83
C ASN A 124 6.16 8.79 8.17
N THR A 125 5.86 7.89 9.10
CA THR A 125 6.84 6.94 9.63
C THR A 125 6.30 5.52 9.64
N LEU A 126 7.23 4.57 9.63
CA LEU A 126 6.89 3.15 9.77
C LEU A 126 6.22 2.88 11.13
N GLU A 127 6.75 3.50 12.19
CA GLU A 127 6.25 3.32 13.55
C GLU A 127 4.79 3.72 13.67
N ASP A 128 4.43 4.87 13.12
CA ASP A 128 3.04 5.35 13.14
C ASP A 128 2.10 4.43 12.36
N ALA A 129 2.54 3.94 11.22
CA ALA A 129 1.75 3.01 10.39
C ALA A 129 1.52 1.70 11.12
N VAL A 130 2.56 1.11 11.70
CA VAL A 130 2.46 -0.14 12.44
C VAL A 130 1.56 0.01 13.67
N GLU A 131 1.73 1.09 14.42
CA GLU A 131 0.91 1.36 15.60
C GLU A 131 -0.57 1.47 15.23
N TRP A 132 -0.87 2.23 14.18
CA TRP A 132 -2.26 2.37 13.74
C TRP A 132 -2.88 1.03 13.32
N LEU A 133 -2.16 0.24 12.54
CA LEU A 133 -2.66 -1.06 12.08
C LEU A 133 -2.86 -2.03 13.25
N LYS A 134 -2.01 -1.98 14.28
CA LYS A 134 -2.15 -2.86 15.43
C LYS A 134 -3.40 -2.58 16.24
N TYR A 135 -3.77 -1.31 16.40
CA TYR A 135 -4.78 -0.90 17.37
C TYR A 135 -6.07 -0.36 16.77
N VAL A 136 -6.16 -0.22 15.45
CA VAL A 136 -7.33 0.40 14.79
C VAL A 136 -8.62 -0.39 15.03
N ASP A 137 -8.54 -1.70 15.20
CA ASP A 137 -9.71 -2.56 15.44
C ASP A 137 -10.08 -2.68 16.92
N GLU A 138 -9.25 -2.16 17.81
CA GLU A 138 -9.52 -2.32 19.23
C GLU A 138 -10.70 -1.45 19.67
N PRO A 139 -11.59 -1.98 20.52
CA PRO A 139 -12.68 -1.19 21.04
C PRO A 139 -12.14 0.00 21.84
N ILE A 140 -12.76 1.17 21.65
CA ILE A 140 -12.44 2.33 22.47
C ILE A 140 -12.88 2.01 23.90
N ALA A 141 -11.94 2.14 24.85
CA ALA A 141 -12.25 1.92 26.25
C ALA A 141 -13.31 2.95 26.71
N ALA A 142 -14.38 2.46 27.26
CA ALA A 142 -15.46 3.30 27.78
C ALA A 142 -15.03 4.04 29.04
#